data_017abbb6e5ad338a11db14a8fd25b490
#
_entry.id   017abbb6e5ad338a11db14a8fd25b490
#
_cell.length_a   1.000
_cell.length_b   1.000
_cell.length_c   1.000
_cell.angle_alpha   90.00
_cell.angle_beta   90.00
_cell.angle_gamma   90.00
#
_symmetry.space_group_name_H-M   'P 1'
#
loop_
_entity.id
_entity.type
_entity.pdbx_description
1 polymer ?
#
loop_
_entity_poly.entity_id
_entity_poly.type
_entity_poly.pdbx_seq_one_letter_code
_entity_poly.pdbx_strand_id
1 'polypeptide(L)'
;MLNPDLDVSGFVPYVQPNASVMELYDTSAIQRAWESGDDSGLSDKDREILERCREVLGEVLTEGMSAYEMELAVHDWLVEWGSYDRTVYDNPNHSGRTGYRDPWGMLVGGYGNCLGYSSTFQLLMDLSGVECITVVGAAFGSREDHAWNMVKLDGEWYCVDVTWDDPTGAARNGRHHRYFNV
;
A
#
# COMPACT_ATOMS: atom_id res chain seq x y z
N MET A 1 -1.65 18.18 -13.37
CA MET A 1 -2.17 18.37 -14.75
C MET A 1 -1.48 17.38 -15.65
N LEU A 2 -2.20 16.43 -16.25
CA LEU A 2 -1.65 15.63 -17.35
C LEU A 2 -1.25 16.59 -18.45
N ASN A 3 -0.03 16.42 -18.99
CA ASN A 3 0.46 17.23 -20.09
C ASN A 3 -0.51 17.08 -21.28
N PRO A 4 -1.26 18.14 -21.69
CA PRO A 4 -2.24 18.04 -22.77
C PRO A 4 -1.59 17.75 -24.14
N ASP A 5 -0.27 17.85 -24.24
CA ASP A 5 0.50 17.61 -25.45
C ASP A 5 1.02 16.16 -25.55
N LEU A 6 0.65 15.29 -24.58
CA LEU A 6 1.03 13.88 -24.63
C LEU A 6 0.18 13.18 -25.70
N ASP A 7 0.76 12.95 -26.87
CA ASP A 7 0.14 12.12 -27.92
C ASP A 7 0.16 10.65 -27.50
N VAL A 8 -0.98 10.20 -26.98
CA VAL A 8 -1.19 8.79 -26.59
C VAL A 8 -1.77 7.93 -27.73
N SER A 9 -1.92 8.48 -28.95
CA SER A 9 -2.52 7.78 -30.09
C SER A 9 -1.69 6.57 -30.56
N GLY A 10 -0.41 6.50 -30.19
CA GLY A 10 0.51 5.39 -30.46
C GLY A 10 0.72 4.46 -29.27
N PHE A 11 0.04 4.67 -28.15
CA PHE A 11 0.21 3.80 -26.98
C PHE A 11 -0.56 2.49 -27.21
N VAL A 12 0.14 1.48 -27.68
CA VAL A 12 -0.35 0.11 -27.67
C VAL A 12 -0.01 -0.45 -26.28
N PRO A 13 -1.03 -0.80 -25.46
CA PRO A 13 -0.75 -1.45 -24.18
C PRO A 13 0.04 -2.72 -24.44
N TYR A 14 1.29 -2.77 -24.02
CA TYR A 14 2.10 -3.97 -24.10
C TYR A 14 1.65 -4.91 -22.98
N VAL A 15 0.76 -5.83 -23.32
CA VAL A 15 0.41 -6.93 -22.42
C VAL A 15 1.56 -7.94 -22.52
N GLN A 16 2.36 -8.08 -21.48
CA GLN A 16 3.34 -9.15 -21.42
C GLN A 16 2.59 -10.50 -21.47
N PRO A 17 2.94 -11.41 -22.39
CA PRO A 17 2.25 -12.72 -22.51
C PRO A 17 2.33 -13.60 -21.25
N ASN A 18 3.19 -13.24 -20.29
CA ASN A 18 3.43 -13.92 -19.03
C ASN A 18 3.27 -12.99 -17.82
N ALA A 19 2.46 -11.93 -17.93
CA ALA A 19 2.15 -11.12 -16.77
C ALA A 19 1.51 -12.01 -15.71
N SER A 20 2.18 -12.19 -14.58
CA SER A 20 1.55 -12.82 -13.43
C SER A 20 0.40 -11.92 -12.97
N VAL A 21 -0.80 -12.49 -12.88
CA VAL A 21 -1.93 -11.77 -12.29
C VAL A 21 -1.58 -11.58 -10.81
N MET A 22 -1.33 -10.34 -10.40
CA MET A 22 -1.20 -10.00 -9.00
C MET A 22 -2.61 -9.89 -8.42
N GLU A 23 -2.99 -10.87 -7.62
CA GLU A 23 -4.27 -10.85 -6.91
C GLU A 23 -4.12 -10.00 -5.65
N LEU A 24 -4.92 -8.94 -5.55
CA LEU A 24 -4.99 -8.09 -4.37
C LEU A 24 -5.85 -8.75 -3.29
N TYR A 25 -5.52 -8.52 -2.03
CA TYR A 25 -6.35 -8.96 -0.91
C TYR A 25 -7.69 -8.22 -0.93
N ASP A 26 -8.80 -8.96 -0.84
CA ASP A 26 -10.15 -8.36 -0.77
C ASP A 26 -10.42 -7.79 0.63
N THR A 27 -10.37 -6.48 0.75
CA THR A 27 -10.62 -5.75 2.00
C THR A 27 -12.07 -5.32 2.18
N SER A 28 -12.98 -5.68 1.27
CA SER A 28 -14.36 -5.18 1.27
C SER A 28 -15.17 -5.57 2.52
N ALA A 29 -14.89 -6.73 3.11
CA ALA A 29 -15.52 -7.14 4.35
C ALA A 29 -15.06 -6.29 5.53
N ILE A 30 -13.77 -5.95 5.57
CA ILE A 30 -13.16 -5.09 6.61
C ILE A 30 -13.75 -3.68 6.53
N GLN A 31 -13.84 -3.11 5.33
CA GLN A 31 -14.41 -1.78 5.10
C GLN A 31 -15.88 -1.72 5.55
N ARG A 32 -16.71 -2.72 5.20
CA ARG A 32 -18.09 -2.80 5.68
C ARG A 32 -18.20 -2.89 7.19
N ALA A 33 -17.34 -3.67 7.83
CA ALA A 33 -17.31 -3.81 9.28
C ALA A 33 -16.86 -2.50 9.97
N TRP A 34 -15.93 -1.77 9.37
CA TRP A 34 -15.53 -0.45 9.83
C TRP A 34 -16.67 0.55 9.80
N GLU A 35 -17.41 0.63 8.70
CA GLU A 35 -18.54 1.55 8.50
C GLU A 35 -19.74 1.22 9.38
N SER A 36 -20.08 -0.07 9.50
CA SER A 36 -21.27 -0.52 10.24
C SER A 36 -21.05 -0.70 11.73
N GLY A 37 -19.78 -0.92 12.15
CA GLY A 37 -19.45 -1.33 13.50
C GLY A 37 -19.76 -2.80 13.80
N ASP A 38 -20.23 -3.59 12.82
CA ASP A 38 -20.55 -5.02 12.96
C ASP A 38 -19.44 -5.87 12.31
N ASP A 39 -18.64 -6.53 13.13
CA ASP A 39 -17.55 -7.41 12.73
C ASP A 39 -17.88 -8.91 12.86
N SER A 40 -19.14 -9.25 13.18
CA SER A 40 -19.58 -10.63 13.43
C SER A 40 -19.39 -11.56 12.22
N GLY A 41 -19.39 -10.99 11.00
CA GLY A 41 -19.23 -11.73 9.74
C GLY A 41 -17.77 -11.86 9.27
N LEU A 42 -16.79 -11.31 9.98
CA LEU A 42 -15.40 -11.34 9.58
C LEU A 42 -14.74 -12.70 9.88
N SER A 43 -13.81 -13.09 9.01
CA SER A 43 -12.84 -14.15 9.31
C SER A 43 -11.93 -13.72 10.48
N ASP A 44 -11.28 -14.68 11.13
CA ASP A 44 -10.32 -14.36 12.21
C ASP A 44 -9.21 -13.44 11.71
N LYS A 45 -8.71 -13.70 10.50
CA LYS A 45 -7.69 -12.87 9.85
C LYS A 45 -8.16 -11.45 9.58
N ASP A 46 -9.37 -11.27 9.04
CA ASP A 46 -9.93 -9.94 8.77
C ASP A 46 -10.20 -9.17 10.07
N ARG A 47 -10.59 -9.89 11.13
CA ARG A 47 -10.78 -9.28 12.45
C ARG A 47 -9.46 -8.76 13.02
N GLU A 48 -8.37 -9.54 12.94
CA GLU A 48 -7.04 -9.09 13.36
C GLU A 48 -6.58 -7.86 12.56
N ILE A 49 -6.83 -7.84 11.23
CA ILE A 49 -6.53 -6.69 10.39
C ILE A 49 -7.35 -5.46 10.85
N LEU A 50 -8.66 -5.62 11.05
CA LEU A 50 -9.54 -4.53 11.47
C LEU A 50 -9.15 -3.96 12.83
N GLU A 51 -8.85 -4.82 13.81
CA GLU A 51 -8.39 -4.39 15.13
C GLU A 51 -7.11 -3.57 15.01
N ARG A 52 -6.16 -4.06 14.21
CA ARG A 52 -4.90 -3.35 14.00
C ARG A 52 -5.08 -2.03 13.26
N CYS A 53 -5.99 -1.95 12.27
CA CYS A 53 -6.34 -0.68 11.63
C CYS A 53 -6.90 0.33 12.64
N ARG A 54 -7.77 -0.09 13.57
CA ARG A 54 -8.30 0.77 14.63
C ARG A 54 -7.21 1.33 15.52
N GLU A 55 -6.24 0.49 15.93
CA GLU A 55 -5.10 0.91 16.74
C GLU A 55 -4.24 1.94 16.00
N VAL A 56 -3.83 1.61 14.78
CA VAL A 56 -2.93 2.47 13.98
C VAL A 56 -3.59 3.81 13.69
N LEU A 57 -4.81 3.82 13.16
CA LEU A 57 -5.50 5.06 12.82
C LEU A 57 -5.80 5.88 14.08
N GLY A 58 -6.11 5.23 15.22
CA GLY A 58 -6.28 5.90 16.50
C GLY A 58 -4.99 6.50 17.07
N GLU A 59 -3.81 5.96 16.70
CA GLU A 59 -2.50 6.46 17.10
C GLU A 59 -2.06 7.66 16.23
N VAL A 60 -2.23 7.54 14.90
CA VAL A 60 -1.60 8.48 13.97
C VAL A 60 -2.51 9.63 13.53
N LEU A 61 -3.85 9.45 13.58
CA LEU A 61 -4.79 10.47 13.14
C LEU A 61 -5.32 11.29 14.31
N THR A 62 -5.47 12.59 14.06
CA THR A 62 -6.12 13.53 15.00
C THR A 62 -7.25 14.28 14.29
N GLU A 63 -8.23 14.74 15.07
CA GLU A 63 -9.35 15.52 14.55
C GLU A 63 -8.88 16.78 13.82
N GLY A 64 -9.42 17.03 12.63
CA GLY A 64 -9.12 18.21 11.82
C GLY A 64 -7.95 18.06 10.86
N MET A 65 -7.31 16.91 10.78
CA MET A 65 -6.30 16.64 9.75
C MET A 65 -6.89 16.73 8.35
N SER A 66 -6.16 17.37 7.44
CA SER A 66 -6.41 17.34 6.01
C SER A 66 -6.07 15.96 5.42
N ALA A 67 -6.58 15.66 4.22
CA ALA A 67 -6.24 14.41 3.52
C ALA A 67 -4.72 14.21 3.35
N TYR A 68 -3.99 15.29 3.06
CA TYR A 68 -2.53 15.27 2.97
C TYR A 68 -1.85 14.93 4.33
N GLU A 69 -2.34 15.49 5.43
CA GLU A 69 -1.78 15.21 6.77
C GLU A 69 -2.08 13.77 7.19
N MET A 70 -3.26 13.23 6.86
CA MET A 70 -3.61 11.82 7.10
C MET A 70 -2.71 10.90 6.26
N GLU A 71 -2.52 11.20 4.98
CA GLU A 71 -1.64 10.47 4.08
C GLU A 71 -0.20 10.41 4.61
N LEU A 72 0.35 11.58 4.99
CA LEU A 72 1.71 11.67 5.54
C LEU A 72 1.85 10.85 6.82
N ALA A 73 0.87 10.93 7.72
CA ALA A 73 0.90 10.20 8.99
C ALA A 73 0.86 8.68 8.79
N VAL A 74 0.02 8.19 7.87
CA VAL A 74 -0.08 6.76 7.52
C VAL A 74 1.19 6.29 6.81
N HIS A 75 1.70 7.07 5.86
CA HIS A 75 2.96 6.80 5.16
C HIS A 75 4.12 6.62 6.13
N ASP A 76 4.33 7.61 6.99
CA ASP A 76 5.43 7.62 7.95
C ASP A 76 5.35 6.47 8.94
N TRP A 77 4.13 6.14 9.41
CA TRP A 77 3.91 5.00 10.29
C TRP A 77 4.30 3.69 9.58
N LEU A 78 3.89 3.49 8.33
CA LEU A 78 4.23 2.28 7.57
C LEU A 78 5.73 2.14 7.32
N VAL A 79 6.42 3.23 7.00
CA VAL A 79 7.88 3.26 6.80
C VAL A 79 8.61 2.93 8.11
N GLU A 80 8.12 3.41 9.25
CA GLU A 80 8.73 3.14 10.56
C GLU A 80 8.43 1.73 11.08
N TRP A 81 7.21 1.25 10.87
CA TRP A 81 6.74 -0.04 11.34
C TRP A 81 7.20 -1.20 10.47
N GLY A 82 7.16 -1.02 9.15
CA GLY A 82 7.33 -2.05 8.14
C GLY A 82 8.77 -2.56 7.99
N SER A 83 8.87 -3.72 7.36
CA SER A 83 10.14 -4.32 6.95
C SER A 83 9.91 -5.07 5.64
N TYR A 84 10.68 -4.75 4.60
CA TYR A 84 10.52 -5.43 3.32
C TYR A 84 10.91 -6.92 3.43
N ASP A 85 10.00 -7.81 3.07
CA ASP A 85 10.25 -9.26 3.11
C ASP A 85 11.08 -9.70 1.89
N ARG A 86 12.37 -9.93 2.12
CA ARG A 86 13.31 -10.40 1.10
C ARG A 86 13.41 -11.91 0.98
N THR A 87 12.67 -12.67 1.81
CA THR A 87 12.85 -14.13 1.89
C THR A 87 12.67 -14.84 0.56
N VAL A 88 11.79 -14.35 -0.32
CA VAL A 88 11.58 -14.89 -1.68
C VAL A 88 12.77 -14.60 -2.60
N TYR A 89 13.40 -13.42 -2.46
CA TYR A 89 14.56 -13.03 -3.27
C TYR A 89 15.83 -13.71 -2.80
N ASP A 90 16.03 -13.80 -1.49
CA ASP A 90 17.23 -14.38 -0.89
C ASP A 90 17.25 -15.91 -1.00
N ASN A 91 16.08 -16.55 -1.12
CA ASN A 91 15.92 -17.97 -1.34
C ASN A 91 14.78 -18.26 -2.33
N PRO A 92 15.06 -18.45 -3.64
CA PRO A 92 14.05 -18.70 -4.67
C PRO A 92 13.17 -19.95 -4.43
N ASN A 93 13.58 -20.86 -3.55
CA ASN A 93 12.79 -22.03 -3.14
C ASN A 93 11.88 -21.74 -1.94
N HIS A 94 11.90 -20.51 -1.40
CA HIS A 94 11.07 -20.10 -0.28
C HIS A 94 9.81 -19.41 -0.79
N SER A 95 8.66 -19.77 -0.26
CA SER A 95 7.35 -19.22 -0.68
C SER A 95 7.02 -17.85 -0.08
N GLY A 96 7.95 -17.24 0.64
CA GLY A 96 7.69 -16.02 1.44
C GLY A 96 7.08 -16.35 2.81
N ARG A 97 7.00 -15.35 3.68
CA ARG A 97 6.29 -15.48 4.96
C ARG A 97 4.79 -15.46 4.72
N THR A 98 4.03 -16.09 5.62
CA THR A 98 2.55 -16.06 5.53
C THR A 98 2.06 -14.61 5.54
N GLY A 99 1.21 -14.26 4.56
CA GLY A 99 0.62 -12.92 4.49
C GLY A 99 1.56 -11.80 4.00
N TYR A 100 2.77 -12.10 3.52
CA TYR A 100 3.72 -11.07 3.09
C TYR A 100 3.22 -10.17 1.92
N ARG A 101 2.14 -10.58 1.26
CA ARG A 101 1.52 -9.87 0.13
C ARG A 101 0.22 -9.17 0.48
N ASP A 102 -0.18 -9.21 1.74
CA ASP A 102 -1.48 -8.68 2.18
C ASP A 102 -1.37 -7.82 3.45
N PRO A 103 -2.46 -7.11 3.84
CA PRO A 103 -2.45 -6.24 5.01
C PRO A 103 -2.16 -6.96 6.32
N TRP A 104 -2.47 -8.26 6.43
CA TRP A 104 -2.21 -8.99 7.67
C TRP A 104 -0.70 -9.10 7.96
N GLY A 105 0.09 -9.46 6.95
CA GLY A 105 1.55 -9.54 7.10
C GLY A 105 2.15 -8.21 7.52
N MET A 106 1.70 -7.13 6.92
CA MET A 106 2.19 -5.79 7.23
C MET A 106 1.71 -5.28 8.59
N LEU A 107 0.40 -5.31 8.85
CA LEU A 107 -0.18 -4.72 10.06
C LEU A 107 0.12 -5.54 11.32
N VAL A 108 0.03 -6.87 11.23
CA VAL A 108 0.20 -7.77 12.38
C VAL A 108 1.64 -8.26 12.49
N GLY A 109 2.25 -8.62 11.35
CA GLY A 109 3.59 -9.19 11.30
C GLY A 109 4.72 -8.18 11.19
N GLY A 110 4.46 -6.96 10.73
CA GLY A 110 5.47 -5.93 10.48
C GLY A 110 6.34 -6.22 9.25
N TYR A 111 5.86 -7.02 8.30
CA TYR A 111 6.61 -7.36 7.09
C TYR A 111 5.69 -7.50 5.87
N GLY A 112 6.21 -7.14 4.72
CA GLY A 112 5.52 -7.30 3.45
C GLY A 112 6.44 -7.08 2.25
N ASN A 113 5.97 -7.48 1.08
CA ASN A 113 6.55 -7.02 -0.19
C ASN A 113 5.78 -5.78 -0.68
N CYS A 114 6.02 -5.35 -1.92
CA CYS A 114 5.35 -4.19 -2.49
C CYS A 114 3.80 -4.28 -2.45
N LEU A 115 3.20 -5.47 -2.63
CA LEU A 115 1.76 -5.67 -2.47
C LEU A 115 1.31 -5.55 -1.00
N GLY A 116 2.09 -6.07 -0.06
CA GLY A 116 1.81 -5.93 1.36
C GLY A 116 1.79 -4.47 1.78
N TYR A 117 2.78 -3.68 1.36
CA TYR A 117 2.84 -2.24 1.61
C TYR A 117 1.67 -1.51 0.96
N SER A 118 1.49 -1.67 -0.37
CA SER A 118 0.50 -0.91 -1.12
C SER A 118 -0.95 -1.25 -0.74
N SER A 119 -1.27 -2.53 -0.49
CA SER A 119 -2.61 -2.92 -0.06
C SER A 119 -2.93 -2.45 1.36
N THR A 120 -1.92 -2.41 2.25
CA THR A 120 -2.08 -1.87 3.60
C THR A 120 -2.27 -0.36 3.58
N PHE A 121 -1.45 0.34 2.80
CA PHE A 121 -1.58 1.79 2.65
C PHE A 121 -2.96 2.15 2.09
N GLN A 122 -3.41 1.48 1.02
CA GLN A 122 -4.75 1.71 0.47
C GLN A 122 -5.83 1.47 1.53
N LEU A 123 -5.79 0.35 2.24
CA LEU A 123 -6.79 0.05 3.27
C LEU A 123 -6.86 1.15 4.34
N LEU A 124 -5.72 1.59 4.87
CA LEU A 124 -5.69 2.64 5.89
C LEU A 124 -6.21 3.98 5.36
N MET A 125 -5.89 4.35 4.10
CA MET A 125 -6.41 5.55 3.46
C MET A 125 -7.92 5.47 3.24
N ASP A 126 -8.44 4.35 2.71
CA ASP A 126 -9.87 4.12 2.51
C ASP A 126 -10.65 4.25 3.84
N LEU A 127 -10.13 3.63 4.92
CA LEU A 127 -10.74 3.72 6.25
C LEU A 127 -10.66 5.12 6.86
N SER A 128 -9.72 5.94 6.41
CA SER A 128 -9.57 7.36 6.79
C SER A 128 -10.45 8.30 5.95
N GLY A 129 -11.14 7.77 4.93
CA GLY A 129 -12.00 8.54 4.02
C GLY A 129 -11.22 9.26 2.91
N VAL A 130 -9.98 8.88 2.62
CA VAL A 130 -9.16 9.43 1.54
C VAL A 130 -9.14 8.45 0.36
N GLU A 131 -9.54 8.90 -0.84
CA GLU A 131 -9.54 8.06 -2.04
C GLU A 131 -8.11 7.59 -2.39
N CYS A 132 -7.91 6.27 -2.43
CA CYS A 132 -6.63 5.65 -2.75
C CYS A 132 -6.83 4.41 -3.62
N ILE A 133 -5.93 4.18 -4.55
CA ILE A 133 -5.90 2.97 -5.38
C ILE A 133 -4.51 2.33 -5.37
N THR A 134 -4.46 1.01 -5.45
CA THR A 134 -3.22 0.28 -5.71
C THR A 134 -3.02 0.15 -7.22
N VAL A 135 -1.83 0.51 -7.67
CA VAL A 135 -1.38 0.37 -9.06
C VAL A 135 -0.37 -0.77 -9.14
N VAL A 136 -0.50 -1.61 -10.14
CA VAL A 136 0.44 -2.70 -10.43
C VAL A 136 0.99 -2.52 -11.83
N GLY A 137 2.31 -2.59 -11.97
CA GLY A 137 2.95 -2.41 -13.26
C GLY A 137 4.47 -2.52 -13.20
N ALA A 138 5.13 -2.19 -14.31
CA ALA A 138 6.58 -2.10 -14.38
C ALA A 138 7.03 -0.70 -13.96
N ALA A 139 7.80 -0.61 -12.87
CA ALA A 139 8.27 0.67 -12.38
C ALA A 139 9.63 1.04 -13.00
N PHE A 140 9.76 2.29 -13.51
CA PHE A 140 11.00 2.93 -13.98
C PHE A 140 11.89 2.06 -14.90
N GLY A 141 11.26 1.32 -15.82
CA GLY A 141 12.00 0.48 -16.77
C GLY A 141 12.57 -0.80 -16.17
N SER A 142 12.21 -1.16 -14.93
CA SER A 142 12.44 -2.49 -14.41
C SER A 142 11.61 -3.49 -15.21
N ARG A 143 12.11 -4.73 -15.34
CA ARG A 143 11.35 -5.83 -15.93
C ARG A 143 10.53 -6.58 -14.89
N GLU A 144 10.56 -6.10 -13.65
CA GLU A 144 9.88 -6.71 -12.52
C GLU A 144 8.58 -5.98 -12.27
N ASP A 145 7.54 -6.75 -12.03
CA ASP A 145 6.25 -6.21 -11.60
C ASP A 145 6.41 -5.57 -10.21
N HIS A 146 5.83 -4.39 -10.07
CA HIS A 146 5.84 -3.62 -8.82
C HIS A 146 4.43 -3.14 -8.49
N ALA A 147 4.19 -2.85 -7.21
CA ALA A 147 2.93 -2.30 -6.73
C ALA A 147 3.20 -1.04 -5.90
N TRP A 148 2.44 0.01 -6.18
CA TRP A 148 2.46 1.30 -5.47
C TRP A 148 1.05 1.86 -5.38
N ASN A 149 0.89 3.08 -4.90
CA ASN A 149 -0.42 3.70 -4.75
C ASN A 149 -0.56 4.99 -5.55
N MET A 150 -1.80 5.36 -5.83
CA MET A 150 -2.18 6.72 -6.17
C MET A 150 -3.22 7.19 -5.16
N VAL A 151 -3.03 8.40 -4.64
CA VAL A 151 -3.89 9.07 -3.67
C VAL A 151 -4.51 10.30 -4.31
N LYS A 152 -5.77 10.58 -4.02
CA LYS A 152 -6.46 11.77 -4.52
C LYS A 152 -6.51 12.85 -3.46
N LEU A 153 -5.79 13.93 -3.72
CA LEU A 153 -5.74 15.12 -2.87
C LEU A 153 -6.26 16.33 -3.66
N ASP A 154 -7.22 17.05 -3.09
CA ASP A 154 -7.79 18.27 -3.71
C ASP A 154 -8.29 18.07 -5.16
N GLY A 155 -8.73 16.85 -5.48
CA GLY A 155 -9.25 16.47 -6.80
C GLY A 155 -8.19 15.97 -7.80
N GLU A 156 -6.92 16.03 -7.47
CA GLU A 156 -5.81 15.58 -8.31
C GLU A 156 -5.20 14.26 -7.77
N TRP A 157 -4.68 13.40 -8.67
CA TRP A 157 -4.06 12.15 -8.31
C TRP A 157 -2.53 12.27 -8.22
N TYR A 158 -1.95 11.75 -7.15
CA TYR A 158 -0.52 11.74 -6.86
C TYR A 158 -0.02 10.31 -6.64
N CYS A 159 1.17 10.01 -7.14
CA CYS A 159 1.80 8.71 -6.91
C CYS A 159 2.51 8.68 -5.56
N VAL A 160 2.35 7.57 -4.83
CA VAL A 160 3.01 7.29 -3.55
C VAL A 160 3.57 5.88 -3.56
N ASP A 161 4.84 5.73 -3.25
CA ASP A 161 5.47 4.42 -3.14
C ASP A 161 6.13 4.22 -1.77
N VAL A 162 5.34 3.78 -0.81
CA VAL A 162 5.79 3.51 0.56
C VAL A 162 6.89 2.46 0.61
N THR A 163 6.86 1.49 -0.32
CA THR A 163 7.89 0.44 -0.40
C THR A 163 9.28 1.02 -0.69
N TRP A 164 9.34 1.96 -1.63
CA TRP A 164 10.61 2.57 -2.03
C TRP A 164 11.05 3.70 -1.09
N ASP A 165 10.14 4.22 -0.30
CA ASP A 165 10.45 5.16 0.77
C ASP A 165 10.86 4.47 2.09
N ASP A 166 10.66 3.14 2.21
CA ASP A 166 11.18 2.37 3.33
C ASP A 166 12.68 2.05 3.13
N PRO A 167 13.58 2.62 3.96
CA PRO A 167 15.01 2.36 3.87
C PRO A 167 15.33 0.92 4.31
N THR A 168 15.67 0.06 3.36
CA THR A 168 16.08 -1.31 3.65
C THR A 168 17.47 -1.39 4.29
N GLY A 169 17.60 -2.08 5.43
CA GLY A 169 18.90 -2.41 6.05
C GLY A 169 19.45 -1.34 6.99
N ALA A 170 20.79 -1.22 7.08
CA ALA A 170 21.50 -0.36 8.04
C ALA A 170 21.28 1.15 7.83
N ALA A 171 20.63 1.55 6.76
CA ALA A 171 20.34 2.95 6.42
C ALA A 171 19.05 3.49 7.05
N ARG A 172 18.49 2.85 8.08
CA ARG A 172 17.28 3.29 8.81
C ARG A 172 17.44 4.63 9.55
N ASN A 173 18.21 5.55 9.01
CA ASN A 173 18.42 6.87 9.59
C ASN A 173 17.55 7.91 8.89
N GLY A 174 16.23 7.81 9.08
CA GLY A 174 15.30 8.87 8.68
C GLY A 174 14.17 8.38 7.77
N ARG A 175 13.11 9.15 7.82
CA ARG A 175 11.96 9.00 6.92
C ARG A 175 12.37 9.48 5.53
N HIS A 176 12.03 8.71 4.51
CA HIS A 176 12.27 9.08 3.13
C HIS A 176 10.93 9.39 2.47
N HIS A 177 10.85 10.56 1.83
CA HIS A 177 9.67 11.02 1.08
C HIS A 177 10.03 11.26 -0.39
N ARG A 178 10.92 10.44 -0.94
CA ARG A 178 11.39 10.61 -2.31
C ARG A 178 10.33 10.25 -3.35
N TYR A 179 9.47 9.32 -2.99
CA TYR A 179 8.39 8.80 -3.83
C TYR A 179 7.01 9.13 -3.26
N PHE A 180 6.93 10.20 -2.48
CA PHE A 180 5.73 10.70 -1.85
C PHE A 180 5.18 11.88 -2.66
N ASN A 181 3.95 11.76 -3.19
CA ASN A 181 3.26 12.79 -3.98
C ASN A 181 4.04 13.29 -5.22
N VAL A 182 4.51 12.35 -6.03
CA VAL A 182 5.22 12.60 -7.28
C VAL A 182 4.35 12.39 -8.52
#